data_3215b91120f3487d0aca113c471fa714
#
_entry.id   3215b91120f3487d0aca113c471fa714
#
_cell.length_a   1.000
_cell.length_b   1.000
_cell.length_c   1.000
_cell.angle_alpha   90.00
_cell.angle_beta   90.00
_cell.angle_gamma   90.00
#
_symmetry.space_group_name_H-M   'P 1'
#
loop_
_entity.id
_entity.type
_entity.pdbx_description
1 polymer ?
#
loop_
_entity_poly.entity_id
_entity_poly.type
_entity_poly.pdbx_seq_one_letter_code
_entity_poly.pdbx_strand_id
1 'polypeptide(L)'
;GEHIPKDKCTQNCMLFMIKGELLINSEEHPGITLRERQIVLQAIGSKVEILALTDVEYVVYWFNELPLLCEDRYKEMMEQAEAPLTYTPLIMSERLYHLVTSMPEFLAEENPCSKYIDLKCKELVFLITNFYPLPQLGSFFYPISTYTESFHYFVMQNYSNVKNVEEFAHLGGYTTTTFRRLFKNLYGVPVYEWILEKKREGILEDLQHTKMRITEICNRYGFDSLS
;
A
#
# COMPACT_ATOMS: atom_id res chain seq x y z
N GLY A 1 9.97 -13.28 23.75
CA GLY A 1 9.02 -13.06 22.68
C GLY A 1 9.77 -12.93 21.36
N GLU A 2 9.18 -13.38 20.29
CA GLU A 2 9.75 -13.21 18.95
C GLU A 2 9.63 -11.74 18.55
N HIS A 3 10.73 -11.15 18.09
CA HIS A 3 10.82 -9.76 17.70
C HIS A 3 11.06 -9.69 16.19
N ILE A 4 10.13 -9.05 15.46
CA ILE A 4 10.34 -8.69 14.07
C ILE A 4 10.92 -7.28 14.06
N PRO A 5 12.20 -7.11 13.63
CA PRO A 5 12.86 -5.82 13.66
C PRO A 5 12.18 -4.83 12.72
N LYS A 6 12.37 -3.55 12.98
CA LYS A 6 11.79 -2.47 12.19
C LYS A 6 12.21 -2.58 10.74
N ASP A 7 11.26 -2.93 9.88
CA ASP A 7 11.45 -3.04 8.43
C ASP A 7 10.30 -2.35 7.69
N LYS A 8 10.52 -2.09 6.41
CA LYS A 8 9.57 -1.40 5.54
C LYS A 8 8.62 -2.41 4.90
N CYS A 9 7.32 -2.22 5.09
CA CYS A 9 6.31 -3.05 4.45
C CYS A 9 6.46 -3.03 2.93
N THR A 10 6.63 -4.19 2.32
CA THR A 10 6.76 -4.33 0.87
C THR A 10 5.43 -4.49 0.15
N GLN A 11 4.35 -4.74 0.88
CA GLN A 11 2.97 -4.85 0.40
C GLN A 11 2.02 -4.26 1.45
N ASN A 12 0.82 -3.89 1.03
CA ASN A 12 -0.24 -3.64 1.99
C ASN A 12 -0.60 -4.95 2.69
N CYS A 13 -0.89 -4.90 3.97
CA CYS A 13 -1.39 -6.06 4.67
C CYS A 13 -2.39 -5.72 5.77
N MET A 14 -3.29 -6.65 6.01
CA MET A 14 -4.15 -6.66 7.19
C MET A 14 -3.71 -7.81 8.09
N LEU A 15 -3.49 -7.52 9.36
CA LEU A 15 -3.17 -8.50 10.38
C LEU A 15 -4.40 -8.72 11.25
N PHE A 16 -4.86 -9.96 11.30
CA PHE A 16 -6.03 -10.43 12.05
C PHE A 16 -5.56 -11.23 13.26
N MET A 17 -5.79 -10.72 14.44
CA MET A 17 -5.34 -11.35 15.67
C MET A 17 -6.33 -12.42 16.13
N ILE A 18 -5.88 -13.66 16.21
CA ILE A 18 -6.70 -14.81 16.63
C ILE A 18 -6.53 -15.07 18.12
N LYS A 19 -5.27 -15.03 18.62
CA LYS A 19 -4.95 -15.32 20.02
C LYS A 19 -3.72 -14.54 20.45
N GLY A 20 -3.70 -14.11 21.72
CA GLY A 20 -2.57 -13.45 22.36
C GLY A 20 -2.51 -11.94 22.13
N GLU A 21 -1.34 -11.36 22.31
CA GLU A 21 -1.11 -9.91 22.21
C GLU A 21 0.18 -9.59 21.45
N LEU A 22 0.09 -8.64 20.52
CA LEU A 22 1.22 -8.04 19.78
C LEU A 22 1.33 -6.56 20.11
N LEU A 23 2.53 -6.09 20.42
CA LEU A 23 2.84 -4.66 20.38
C LEU A 23 3.26 -4.29 18.96
N ILE A 24 2.58 -3.34 18.37
CA ILE A 24 2.86 -2.80 17.04
C ILE A 24 3.29 -1.35 17.20
N ASN A 25 4.42 -1.00 16.61
CA ASN A 25 4.95 0.34 16.59
C ASN A 25 5.29 0.75 15.16
N SER A 26 4.48 1.65 14.60
CA SER A 26 4.66 2.25 13.28
C SER A 26 4.25 3.72 13.31
N GLU A 27 4.40 4.41 12.18
CA GLU A 27 3.94 5.80 12.08
C GLU A 27 2.41 5.90 12.22
N GLU A 28 1.68 4.89 11.67
CA GLU A 28 0.22 4.82 11.74
C GLU A 28 -0.28 4.31 13.10
N HIS A 29 0.52 3.46 13.74
CA HIS A 29 0.15 2.77 14.99
C HIS A 29 1.24 2.92 16.04
N PRO A 30 1.43 4.10 16.62
CA PRO A 30 2.51 4.33 17.58
C PRO A 30 2.22 3.63 18.92
N GLY A 31 2.88 2.49 19.14
CA GLY A 31 2.85 1.76 20.41
C GLY A 31 1.50 1.14 20.77
N ILE A 32 0.71 0.67 19.79
CA ILE A 32 -0.56 0.00 20.08
C ILE A 32 -0.36 -1.48 20.42
N THR A 33 -1.14 -1.98 21.37
CA THR A 33 -1.26 -3.42 21.63
C THR A 33 -2.46 -3.98 20.88
N LEU A 34 -2.19 -4.86 19.92
CA LEU A 34 -3.21 -5.59 19.19
C LEU A 34 -3.58 -6.85 19.97
N ARG A 35 -4.88 -7.04 20.21
CA ARG A 35 -5.45 -8.14 21.00
C ARG A 35 -6.33 -9.03 20.15
N GLU A 36 -6.72 -10.15 20.74
CA GLU A 36 -7.66 -11.09 20.12
C GLU A 36 -8.87 -10.38 19.50
N ARG A 37 -9.29 -10.85 18.31
CA ARG A 37 -10.37 -10.30 17.49
C ARG A 37 -10.16 -8.88 16.98
N GLN A 38 -8.95 -8.36 17.02
CA GLN A 38 -8.62 -7.07 16.45
C GLN A 38 -7.90 -7.19 15.11
N ILE A 39 -8.07 -6.16 14.28
CA ILE A 39 -7.46 -6.05 12.95
C ILE A 39 -6.73 -4.73 12.87
N VAL A 40 -5.53 -4.77 12.32
CA VAL A 40 -4.80 -3.57 11.89
C VAL A 40 -4.46 -3.64 10.42
N LEU A 41 -4.31 -2.49 9.80
CA LEU A 41 -3.84 -2.32 8.43
C LEU A 41 -2.45 -1.70 8.45
N GLN A 42 -1.53 -2.28 7.70
CA GLN A 42 -0.21 -1.69 7.44
C GLN A 42 -0.10 -1.38 5.95
N ALA A 43 0.18 -0.13 5.62
CA ALA A 43 0.35 0.28 4.25
C ALA A 43 1.74 -0.06 3.72
N ILE A 44 1.83 -0.29 2.43
CA ILE A 44 3.12 -0.44 1.74
C ILE A 44 3.97 0.81 1.97
N GLY A 45 5.24 0.62 2.33
CA GLY A 45 6.16 1.71 2.67
C GLY A 45 6.20 2.07 4.15
N SER A 46 5.19 1.68 4.94
CA SER A 46 5.17 1.83 6.40
C SER A 46 6.35 1.12 7.05
N LYS A 47 6.98 1.77 8.01
CA LYS A 47 8.03 1.16 8.84
C LYS A 47 7.39 0.63 10.10
N VAL A 48 7.33 -0.68 10.21
CA VAL A 48 6.69 -1.36 11.33
C VAL A 48 7.67 -2.21 12.12
N GLU A 49 7.53 -2.17 13.44
CA GLU A 49 8.18 -3.05 14.40
C GLU A 49 7.10 -3.81 15.16
N ILE A 50 7.24 -5.12 15.27
CA ILE A 50 6.26 -5.98 15.93
C ILE A 50 6.96 -6.80 17.01
N LEU A 51 6.40 -6.79 18.22
CA LEU A 51 6.87 -7.57 19.35
C LEU A 51 5.72 -8.44 19.90
N ALA A 52 5.92 -9.74 19.94
CA ALA A 52 5.00 -10.65 20.59
C ALA A 52 5.12 -10.53 22.13
N LEU A 53 4.03 -10.14 22.77
CA LEU A 53 3.96 -10.01 24.23
C LEU A 53 3.58 -11.33 24.91
N THR A 54 2.88 -12.21 24.20
CA THR A 54 2.46 -13.54 24.64
C THR A 54 2.67 -14.55 23.52
N ASP A 55 2.25 -15.79 23.70
CA ASP A 55 2.08 -16.73 22.59
C ASP A 55 0.97 -16.23 21.68
N VAL A 56 1.25 -16.08 20.39
CA VAL A 56 0.36 -15.44 19.43
C VAL A 56 -0.02 -16.36 18.27
N GLU A 57 -1.26 -16.20 17.83
CA GLU A 57 -1.78 -16.78 16.61
C GLU A 57 -2.48 -15.68 15.81
N TYR A 58 -2.09 -15.51 14.56
CA TYR A 58 -2.64 -14.47 13.68
C TYR A 58 -2.64 -14.91 12.22
N VAL A 59 -3.50 -14.28 11.43
CA VAL A 59 -3.54 -14.42 9.96
C VAL A 59 -3.13 -13.09 9.35
N VAL A 60 -2.31 -13.13 8.31
CA VAL A 60 -1.94 -11.94 7.53
C VAL A 60 -2.46 -12.10 6.12
N TYR A 61 -3.25 -11.13 5.69
CA TYR A 61 -3.70 -10.98 4.31
C TYR A 61 -2.87 -9.92 3.60
N TRP A 62 -2.03 -10.35 2.67
CA TRP A 62 -1.20 -9.47 1.83
C TRP A 62 -1.93 -9.14 0.55
N PHE A 63 -1.92 -7.87 0.16
CA PHE A 63 -2.57 -7.42 -1.07
C PHE A 63 -1.85 -6.23 -1.69
N ASN A 64 -1.96 -6.12 -3.03
CA ASN A 64 -1.55 -4.93 -3.77
C ASN A 64 -2.76 -4.02 -4.00
N GLU A 65 -3.85 -4.64 -4.47
CA GLU A 65 -5.15 -4.02 -4.68
C GLU A 65 -6.19 -4.82 -3.91
N LEU A 66 -7.18 -4.13 -3.35
CA LEU A 66 -8.28 -4.82 -2.69
C LEU A 66 -9.19 -5.45 -3.78
N PRO A 67 -9.54 -6.72 -3.66
CA PRO A 67 -10.45 -7.39 -4.60
C PRO A 67 -11.90 -6.95 -4.34
N LEU A 68 -12.22 -5.72 -4.72
CA LEU A 68 -13.49 -5.07 -4.40
C LEU A 68 -14.65 -5.67 -5.19
N LEU A 69 -15.76 -5.92 -4.50
CA LEU A 69 -17.06 -6.26 -5.10
C LEU A 69 -17.97 -5.03 -5.24
N CYS A 70 -17.68 -3.96 -4.48
CA CYS A 70 -18.43 -2.70 -4.48
C CYS A 70 -17.47 -1.52 -4.61
N GLU A 71 -17.14 -1.13 -5.83
CA GLU A 71 -16.20 -0.02 -6.11
C GLU A 71 -16.71 1.32 -5.60
N ASP A 72 -18.02 1.60 -5.74
CA ASP A 72 -18.63 2.85 -5.27
C ASP A 72 -18.44 3.03 -3.76
N ARG A 73 -18.67 1.97 -2.98
CA ARG A 73 -18.51 2.04 -1.53
C ARG A 73 -17.07 2.25 -1.11
N TYR A 74 -16.13 1.66 -1.83
CA TYR A 74 -14.70 1.91 -1.60
C TYR A 74 -14.33 3.36 -1.87
N LYS A 75 -14.86 3.93 -2.96
CA LYS A 75 -14.65 5.34 -3.30
C LYS A 75 -15.21 6.26 -2.21
N GLU A 76 -16.44 6.04 -1.77
CA GLU A 76 -17.04 6.79 -0.65
C GLU A 76 -16.19 6.69 0.63
N MET A 77 -15.68 5.50 0.93
CA MET A 77 -14.83 5.26 2.08
C MET A 77 -13.51 6.03 1.99
N MET A 78 -12.87 6.03 0.83
CA MET A 78 -11.60 6.75 0.60
C MET A 78 -11.79 8.26 0.57
N GLU A 79 -12.93 8.76 0.09
CA GLU A 79 -13.28 10.19 0.14
C GLU A 79 -13.50 10.68 1.59
N GLN A 80 -13.87 9.79 2.50
CA GLN A 80 -14.04 10.06 3.93
C GLN A 80 -12.84 9.65 4.79
N ALA A 81 -11.71 9.24 4.16
CA ALA A 81 -10.51 8.84 4.86
C ALA A 81 -9.84 10.07 5.49
N GLU A 82 -9.89 10.15 6.81
CA GLU A 82 -9.28 11.21 7.60
C GLU A 82 -8.30 10.61 8.61
N ALA A 83 -7.25 11.37 8.94
CA ALA A 83 -6.31 10.99 9.99
C ALA A 83 -7.06 10.77 11.31
N PRO A 84 -7.02 9.58 11.89
CA PRO A 84 -7.66 9.36 13.18
C PRO A 84 -6.93 10.15 14.28
N LEU A 85 -7.70 10.80 15.17
CA LEU A 85 -7.14 11.44 16.37
C LEU A 85 -6.44 10.41 17.26
N THR A 86 -7.00 9.19 17.31
CA THR A 86 -6.44 8.05 18.03
C THR A 86 -6.72 6.81 17.18
N TYR A 87 -5.68 6.09 16.80
CA TYR A 87 -5.88 4.87 16.02
C TYR A 87 -6.57 3.80 16.89
N THR A 88 -7.69 3.27 16.38
CA THR A 88 -8.43 2.18 17.00
C THR A 88 -8.50 1.00 16.03
N PRO A 89 -7.94 -0.17 16.39
CA PRO A 89 -8.07 -1.38 15.58
C PRO A 89 -9.55 -1.72 15.32
N LEU A 90 -9.87 -2.23 14.14
CA LEU A 90 -11.21 -2.78 13.90
C LEU A 90 -11.41 -4.05 14.74
N ILE A 91 -12.62 -4.23 15.25
CA ILE A 91 -13.01 -5.46 15.95
C ILE A 91 -13.67 -6.39 14.94
N MET A 92 -13.18 -7.63 14.83
CA MET A 92 -13.78 -8.62 13.93
C MET A 92 -15.21 -8.93 14.34
N SER A 93 -16.14 -8.83 13.37
CA SER A 93 -17.49 -9.41 13.54
C SER A 93 -17.40 -10.95 13.66
N GLU A 94 -18.41 -11.61 14.19
CA GLU A 94 -18.44 -13.08 14.28
C GLU A 94 -18.24 -13.75 12.91
N ARG A 95 -18.86 -13.21 11.86
CA ARG A 95 -18.72 -13.73 10.49
C ARG A 95 -17.28 -13.63 9.99
N LEU A 96 -16.63 -12.48 10.23
CA LEU A 96 -15.25 -12.24 9.82
C LEU A 96 -14.29 -13.12 10.62
N TYR A 97 -14.52 -13.28 11.92
CA TYR A 97 -13.73 -14.16 12.78
C TYR A 97 -13.80 -15.62 12.32
N HIS A 98 -15.00 -16.14 12.05
CA HIS A 98 -15.17 -17.49 11.51
C HIS A 98 -14.50 -17.67 10.16
N LEU A 99 -14.61 -16.70 9.26
CA LEU A 99 -13.94 -16.75 7.97
C LEU A 99 -12.42 -16.86 8.15
N VAL A 100 -11.83 -15.93 8.94
CA VAL A 100 -10.38 -15.85 9.14
C VAL A 100 -9.83 -17.10 9.83
N THR A 101 -10.50 -17.61 10.86
CA THR A 101 -10.07 -18.82 11.59
C THR A 101 -10.18 -20.10 10.77
N SER A 102 -11.06 -20.14 9.76
CA SER A 102 -11.18 -21.29 8.85
C SER A 102 -10.15 -21.29 7.73
N MET A 103 -9.52 -20.16 7.41
CA MET A 103 -8.57 -20.08 6.29
C MET A 103 -7.33 -20.97 6.42
N PRO A 104 -6.67 -21.11 7.59
CA PRO A 104 -5.49 -21.95 7.74
C PRO A 104 -5.73 -23.41 7.37
N GLU A 105 -6.91 -23.95 7.62
CA GLU A 105 -7.26 -25.34 7.28
C GLU A 105 -7.21 -25.55 5.76
N PHE A 106 -7.78 -24.62 4.97
CA PHE A 106 -7.75 -24.68 3.51
C PHE A 106 -6.36 -24.49 2.92
N LEU A 107 -5.55 -23.63 3.55
CA LEU A 107 -4.19 -23.37 3.08
C LEU A 107 -3.24 -24.55 3.40
N ALA A 108 -3.59 -25.40 4.37
CA ALA A 108 -2.83 -26.58 4.74
C ALA A 108 -3.11 -27.81 3.85
N GLU A 109 -4.10 -27.75 2.94
CA GLU A 109 -4.36 -28.82 1.98
C GLU A 109 -3.18 -29.02 1.01
N GLU A 110 -2.89 -30.22 0.59
CA GLU A 110 -1.79 -30.56 -0.34
C GLU A 110 -1.87 -29.77 -1.66
N ASN A 111 -3.09 -29.50 -2.16
CA ASN A 111 -3.35 -28.76 -3.39
C ASN A 111 -4.54 -27.81 -3.19
N PRO A 112 -4.36 -26.70 -2.50
CA PRO A 112 -5.46 -25.78 -2.26
C PRO A 112 -5.96 -25.15 -3.56
N CYS A 113 -7.26 -25.14 -3.77
CA CYS A 113 -7.88 -24.57 -4.97
C CYS A 113 -7.71 -23.05 -4.99
N SER A 114 -6.88 -22.53 -5.89
CA SER A 114 -6.58 -21.09 -6.00
C SER A 114 -7.84 -20.23 -6.22
N LYS A 115 -8.83 -20.72 -6.99
CA LYS A 115 -10.11 -20.03 -7.20
C LYS A 115 -10.93 -19.94 -5.92
N TYR A 116 -10.86 -20.96 -5.07
CA TYR A 116 -11.54 -20.96 -3.79
C TYR A 116 -10.89 -19.98 -2.82
N ILE A 117 -9.56 -19.95 -2.78
CA ILE A 117 -8.80 -18.96 -2.00
C ILE A 117 -9.15 -17.53 -2.45
N ASP A 118 -9.16 -17.27 -3.77
CA ASP A 118 -9.56 -15.97 -4.33
C ASP A 118 -10.98 -15.56 -3.91
N LEU A 119 -11.93 -16.52 -3.95
CA LEU A 119 -13.29 -16.29 -3.47
C LEU A 119 -13.33 -15.92 -1.98
N LYS A 120 -12.54 -16.60 -1.14
CA LYS A 120 -12.45 -16.32 0.30
C LYS A 120 -11.79 -14.96 0.58
N CYS A 121 -10.79 -14.58 -0.19
CA CYS A 121 -10.20 -13.24 -0.12
C CYS A 121 -11.21 -12.15 -0.51
N LYS A 122 -12.02 -12.36 -1.54
CA LYS A 122 -13.11 -11.45 -1.91
C LYS A 122 -14.19 -11.36 -0.83
N GLU A 123 -14.59 -12.49 -0.24
CA GLU A 123 -15.51 -12.53 0.89
C GLU A 123 -14.97 -11.74 2.09
N LEU A 124 -13.69 -11.92 2.44
CA LEU A 124 -13.02 -11.20 3.52
C LEU A 124 -13.08 -9.68 3.30
N VAL A 125 -12.68 -9.21 2.12
CA VAL A 125 -12.71 -7.78 1.80
C VAL A 125 -14.15 -7.26 1.77
N PHE A 126 -15.10 -8.03 1.22
CA PHE A 126 -16.52 -7.66 1.22
C PHE A 126 -17.07 -7.51 2.65
N LEU A 127 -16.77 -8.42 3.56
CA LEU A 127 -17.19 -8.33 4.96
C LEU A 127 -16.63 -7.07 5.63
N ILE A 128 -15.37 -6.73 5.39
CA ILE A 128 -14.77 -5.52 5.95
C ILE A 128 -15.43 -4.27 5.35
N THR A 129 -15.49 -4.15 4.03
CA THR A 129 -15.92 -2.92 3.38
C THR A 129 -17.43 -2.65 3.47
N ASN A 130 -18.26 -3.65 3.74
CA ASN A 130 -19.72 -3.50 3.73
C ASN A 130 -20.40 -3.61 5.09
N PHE A 131 -19.74 -4.15 6.11
CA PHE A 131 -20.38 -4.38 7.42
C PHE A 131 -19.86 -3.47 8.54
N TYR A 132 -18.94 -2.56 8.24
CA TYR A 132 -18.47 -1.55 9.19
C TYR A 132 -18.97 -0.15 8.78
N PRO A 133 -19.17 0.77 9.75
CA PRO A 133 -19.53 2.15 9.46
C PRO A 133 -18.46 2.87 8.63
N LEU A 134 -18.87 3.71 7.67
CA LEU A 134 -17.95 4.46 6.80
C LEU A 134 -16.85 5.26 7.57
N PRO A 135 -17.17 5.95 8.69
CA PRO A 135 -16.13 6.66 9.44
C PRO A 135 -15.04 5.74 10.02
N GLN A 136 -15.42 4.54 10.46
CA GLN A 136 -14.44 3.55 10.93
C GLN A 136 -13.58 3.02 9.79
N LEU A 137 -14.21 2.76 8.64
CA LEU A 137 -13.49 2.31 7.44
C LEU A 137 -12.56 3.40 6.91
N GLY A 138 -13.00 4.65 6.84
CA GLY A 138 -12.17 5.78 6.44
C GLY A 138 -10.91 5.89 7.31
N SER A 139 -11.05 5.86 8.63
CA SER A 139 -9.92 5.86 9.56
C SER A 139 -9.04 4.61 9.42
N PHE A 140 -9.62 3.43 9.21
CA PHE A 140 -8.89 2.18 9.05
C PHE A 140 -8.06 2.14 7.76
N PHE A 141 -8.59 2.65 6.64
CA PHE A 141 -7.91 2.68 5.35
C PHE A 141 -7.08 3.95 5.12
N TYR A 142 -7.14 4.93 6.02
CA TYR A 142 -6.36 6.17 5.94
C TYR A 142 -4.86 5.95 5.65
N PRO A 143 -4.15 4.95 6.24
CA PRO A 143 -2.74 4.71 5.93
C PRO A 143 -2.48 4.45 4.44
N ILE A 144 -3.38 3.74 3.75
CA ILE A 144 -3.24 3.50 2.30
C ILE A 144 -3.34 4.82 1.52
N SER A 145 -4.33 5.65 1.84
CA SER A 145 -4.50 6.98 1.23
C SER A 145 -3.26 7.84 1.40
N THR A 146 -2.78 7.97 2.64
CA THR A 146 -1.60 8.78 2.97
C THR A 146 -0.35 8.33 2.23
N TYR A 147 -0.07 7.02 2.19
CA TYR A 147 1.11 6.52 1.48
C TYR A 147 0.98 6.64 -0.03
N THR A 148 -0.21 6.52 -0.58
CA THR A 148 -0.48 6.75 -2.00
C THR A 148 -0.22 8.22 -2.37
N GLU A 149 -0.72 9.16 -1.58
CA GLU A 149 -0.47 10.59 -1.78
C GLU A 149 1.01 10.96 -1.60
N SER A 150 1.65 10.44 -0.57
CA SER A 150 3.09 10.63 -0.33
C SER A 150 3.94 10.07 -1.46
N PHE A 151 3.58 8.90 -2.00
CA PHE A 151 4.27 8.30 -3.13
C PHE A 151 4.08 9.13 -4.41
N HIS A 152 2.88 9.63 -4.68
CA HIS A 152 2.61 10.54 -5.79
C HIS A 152 3.46 11.80 -5.69
N TYR A 153 3.45 12.45 -4.52
CA TYR A 153 4.27 13.63 -4.27
C TYR A 153 5.76 13.35 -4.48
N PHE A 154 6.27 12.25 -3.94
CA PHE A 154 7.65 11.82 -4.15
C PHE A 154 7.98 11.65 -5.64
N VAL A 155 7.12 11.00 -6.41
CA VAL A 155 7.29 10.80 -7.85
C VAL A 155 7.35 12.14 -8.57
N MET A 156 6.40 13.04 -8.31
CA MET A 156 6.32 14.34 -8.96
C MET A 156 7.52 15.25 -8.67
N GLN A 157 8.11 15.15 -7.48
CA GLN A 157 9.29 15.95 -7.11
C GLN A 157 10.60 15.43 -7.73
N ASN A 158 10.68 14.15 -8.09
CA ASN A 158 11.96 13.53 -8.40
C ASN A 158 12.08 12.96 -9.82
N TYR A 159 10.98 12.78 -10.57
CA TYR A 159 10.99 12.08 -11.87
C TYR A 159 11.93 12.70 -12.91
N SER A 160 12.12 14.02 -12.89
CA SER A 160 12.98 14.73 -13.83
C SER A 160 14.48 14.54 -13.55
N ASN A 161 14.84 14.22 -12.31
CA ASN A 161 16.22 14.21 -11.81
C ASN A 161 16.86 12.82 -11.77
N VAL A 162 16.06 11.76 -12.02
CA VAL A 162 16.54 10.37 -11.97
C VAL A 162 16.91 9.86 -13.35
N LYS A 163 17.99 9.06 -13.43
CA LYS A 163 18.51 8.51 -14.68
C LYS A 163 17.84 7.20 -15.08
N ASN A 164 17.40 6.41 -14.09
CA ASN A 164 16.81 5.10 -14.30
C ASN A 164 15.87 4.73 -13.14
N VAL A 165 15.14 3.63 -13.32
CA VAL A 165 14.14 3.16 -12.36
C VAL A 165 14.78 2.66 -11.06
N GLU A 166 15.97 2.11 -11.13
CA GLU A 166 16.75 1.62 -10.00
C GLU A 166 17.13 2.77 -9.05
N GLU A 167 17.66 3.86 -9.61
CA GLU A 167 17.99 5.09 -8.88
C GLU A 167 16.73 5.71 -8.27
N PHE A 168 15.63 5.75 -9.02
CA PHE A 168 14.35 6.28 -8.57
C PHE A 168 13.81 5.51 -7.37
N ALA A 169 13.80 4.18 -7.46
CA ALA A 169 13.40 3.31 -6.38
C ALA A 169 14.26 3.52 -5.12
N HIS A 170 15.58 3.52 -5.30
CA HIS A 170 16.54 3.71 -4.22
C HIS A 170 16.36 5.07 -3.51
N LEU A 171 16.14 6.15 -4.27
CA LEU A 171 15.90 7.49 -3.74
C LEU A 171 14.67 7.52 -2.81
N GLY A 172 13.61 6.77 -3.17
CA GLY A 172 12.41 6.61 -2.35
C GLY A 172 12.55 5.58 -1.21
N GLY A 173 13.71 4.91 -1.11
CA GLY A 173 13.93 3.84 -0.13
C GLY A 173 13.15 2.55 -0.44
N TYR A 174 12.83 2.31 -1.72
CA TYR A 174 12.14 1.11 -2.19
C TYR A 174 13.07 0.16 -2.90
N THR A 175 12.74 -1.14 -2.90
CA THR A 175 13.31 -2.05 -3.89
C THR A 175 12.73 -1.72 -5.27
N THR A 176 13.49 -1.98 -6.34
CA THR A 176 13.03 -1.73 -7.72
C THR A 176 11.71 -2.44 -8.03
N THR A 177 11.54 -3.67 -7.53
CA THR A 177 10.31 -4.47 -7.70
C THR A 177 9.12 -3.80 -7.01
N THR A 178 9.29 -3.38 -5.75
CA THR A 178 8.25 -2.68 -4.98
C THR A 178 7.88 -1.36 -5.64
N PHE A 179 8.87 -0.59 -6.08
CA PHE A 179 8.67 0.70 -6.74
C PHE A 179 7.87 0.55 -8.05
N ARG A 180 8.27 -0.37 -8.94
CA ARG A 180 7.57 -0.64 -10.20
C ARG A 180 6.11 -1.03 -9.98
N ARG A 181 5.84 -1.83 -8.95
CA ARG A 181 4.48 -2.26 -8.60
C ARG A 181 3.63 -1.09 -8.07
N LEU A 182 4.13 -0.31 -7.09
CA LEU A 182 3.47 0.90 -6.61
C LEU A 182 3.15 1.86 -7.73
N PHE A 183 4.14 2.09 -8.58
CA PHE A 183 4.03 3.01 -9.70
C PHE A 183 2.94 2.57 -10.69
N LYS A 184 2.96 1.29 -11.08
CA LYS A 184 1.96 0.74 -12.00
C LYS A 184 0.55 0.78 -11.41
N ASN A 185 0.41 0.49 -10.11
CA ASN A 185 -0.88 0.58 -9.43
C ASN A 185 -1.42 2.02 -9.41
N LEU A 186 -0.55 3.01 -9.17
CA LEU A 186 -0.97 4.41 -9.10
C LEU A 186 -1.22 5.05 -10.48
N TYR A 187 -0.34 4.77 -11.46
CA TYR A 187 -0.36 5.44 -12.76
C TYR A 187 -0.88 4.58 -13.91
N GLY A 188 -1.12 3.29 -13.69
CA GLY A 188 -1.62 2.34 -14.70
C GLY A 188 -0.61 1.93 -15.77
N VAL A 189 0.56 2.60 -15.84
CA VAL A 189 1.59 2.40 -16.86
C VAL A 189 2.96 2.13 -16.24
N PRO A 190 3.90 1.50 -16.97
CA PRO A 190 5.27 1.33 -16.50
C PRO A 190 6.00 2.65 -16.24
N VAL A 191 6.91 2.66 -15.27
CA VAL A 191 7.68 3.86 -14.84
C VAL A 191 8.36 4.54 -16.02
N TYR A 192 9.04 3.76 -16.86
CA TYR A 192 9.82 4.29 -17.99
C TYR A 192 8.94 5.00 -19.03
N GLU A 193 7.82 4.40 -19.41
CA GLU A 193 6.86 4.96 -20.34
C GLU A 193 6.28 6.29 -19.84
N TRP A 194 5.92 6.33 -18.55
CA TRP A 194 5.40 7.53 -17.92
C TRP A 194 6.43 8.66 -17.86
N ILE A 195 7.69 8.35 -17.49
CA ILE A 195 8.77 9.35 -17.46
C ILE A 195 9.03 9.92 -18.86
N LEU A 196 9.06 9.08 -19.89
CA LEU A 196 9.24 9.53 -21.28
C LEU A 196 8.11 10.47 -21.70
N GLU A 197 6.87 10.14 -21.38
CA GLU A 197 5.72 11.00 -21.69
C GLU A 197 5.80 12.34 -20.98
N LYS A 198 6.14 12.35 -19.67
CA LYS A 198 6.33 13.59 -18.92
C LYS A 198 7.47 14.45 -19.44
N LYS A 199 8.58 13.84 -19.83
CA LYS A 199 9.69 14.57 -20.50
C LYS A 199 9.23 15.14 -21.82
N ARG A 200 8.47 14.39 -22.63
CA ARG A 200 7.93 14.86 -23.91
C ARG A 200 7.00 16.07 -23.72
N GLU A 201 6.08 16.01 -22.77
CA GLU A 201 5.20 17.14 -22.42
C GLU A 201 6.01 18.38 -22.05
N GLY A 202 6.99 18.26 -21.16
CA GLY A 202 7.82 19.38 -20.71
C GLY A 202 8.72 19.95 -21.83
N ILE A 203 9.26 19.10 -22.71
CA ILE A 203 10.04 19.55 -23.89
C ILE A 203 9.15 20.35 -24.85
N LEU A 204 7.93 19.90 -25.11
CA LEU A 204 6.99 20.63 -25.96
C LEU A 204 6.61 21.98 -25.37
N GLU A 205 6.39 22.06 -24.05
CA GLU A 205 6.12 23.30 -23.33
C GLU A 205 7.31 24.26 -23.41
N ASP A 206 8.52 23.78 -23.16
CA ASP A 206 9.74 24.60 -23.26
C ASP A 206 9.98 25.10 -24.70
N LEU A 207 9.73 24.29 -25.73
CA LEU A 207 9.86 24.70 -27.13
C LEU A 207 8.84 25.76 -27.54
N GLN A 208 7.63 25.73 -26.97
CA GLN A 208 6.53 26.64 -27.32
C GLN A 208 6.58 27.96 -26.54
N HIS A 209 7.02 27.90 -25.28
CA HIS A 209 6.85 29.00 -24.33
C HIS A 209 8.17 29.60 -23.81
N THR A 210 9.32 29.05 -24.19
CA THR A 210 10.62 29.58 -23.76
C THR A 210 11.51 29.96 -24.95
N LYS A 211 12.58 30.76 -24.67
CA LYS A 211 13.65 31.08 -25.64
C LYS A 211 14.89 30.20 -25.42
N MET A 212 14.75 29.08 -24.73
CA MET A 212 15.85 28.15 -24.47
C MET A 212 16.36 27.56 -25.80
N ARG A 213 17.67 27.38 -25.90
CA ARG A 213 18.26 26.66 -27.03
C ARG A 213 17.93 25.17 -26.94
N ILE A 214 17.80 24.49 -28.05
CA ILE A 214 17.51 23.05 -28.11
C ILE A 214 18.50 22.25 -27.24
N THR A 215 19.78 22.63 -27.24
CA THR A 215 20.83 22.01 -26.41
C THR A 215 20.60 22.19 -24.91
N GLU A 216 20.05 23.32 -24.50
CA GLU A 216 19.71 23.58 -23.08
C GLU A 216 18.50 22.75 -22.66
N ILE A 217 17.50 22.60 -23.56
CA ILE A 217 16.34 21.73 -23.35
C ILE A 217 16.79 20.27 -23.23
N CYS A 218 17.65 19.79 -24.16
CA CYS A 218 18.18 18.44 -24.07
C CYS A 218 18.87 18.17 -22.74
N ASN A 219 19.76 19.06 -22.30
CA ASN A 219 20.44 18.94 -21.02
C ASN A 219 19.49 18.94 -19.83
N ARG A 220 18.44 19.79 -19.85
CA ARG A 220 17.42 19.87 -18.81
C ARG A 220 16.67 18.53 -18.61
N TYR A 221 16.38 17.83 -19.69
CA TYR A 221 15.65 16.56 -19.65
C TYR A 221 16.54 15.31 -19.70
N GLY A 222 17.88 15.50 -19.57
CA GLY A 222 18.85 14.41 -19.47
C GLY A 222 19.07 13.65 -20.78
N PHE A 223 19.04 14.34 -21.92
CA PHE A 223 19.43 13.80 -23.22
C PHE A 223 20.84 14.26 -23.55
N ASP A 224 21.76 13.32 -23.73
CA ASP A 224 23.19 13.61 -23.95
C ASP A 224 23.52 14.10 -25.36
N SER A 225 22.62 13.93 -26.34
CA SER A 225 22.82 14.40 -27.71
C SER A 225 21.51 14.53 -28.52
N LEU A 226 21.58 15.26 -29.64
CA LEU A 226 20.51 15.41 -30.64
C LEU A 226 20.44 14.22 -31.66
N SER A 227 21.12 13.12 -31.37
CA SER A 227 21.18 11.94 -32.25
C SER A 227 20.12 10.91 -31.88
#